data_898976e2879a73c2a5a0eb9636319d72
#
_entry.id   898976e2879a73c2a5a0eb9636319d72
#
_cell.length_a   1.000
_cell.length_b   1.000
_cell.length_c   1.000
_cell.angle_alpha   90.00
_cell.angle_beta   90.00
_cell.angle_gamma   90.00
#
_symmetry.space_group_name_H-M   'P 1'
#
loop_
_entity.id
_entity.type
_entity.pdbx_description
1 polymer ?
#
loop_
_entity_poly.entity_id
_entity_poly.type
_entity_poly.pdbx_seq_one_letter_code
_entity_poly.pdbx_strand_id
1 'polypeptide(L)'
;MEINKIYTFKLSSGEELIAKVTNRIDSNILKVSNPVSVAPNGKGIGLIPSMFTADIDGEVTLNINNVTIYAETDESVKVKYIEVTTGITVPDKKILVG
;
A
#
# COMPACT_ATOMS: atom_id res chain seq x y z
N MET A 1 -1.52 14.69 -0.45
CA MET A 1 -2.13 13.35 -0.25
C MET A 1 -3.23 13.44 0.78
N GLU A 2 -4.32 12.77 0.52
CA GLU A 2 -5.48 12.83 1.41
C GLU A 2 -5.43 11.71 2.43
N ILE A 3 -5.88 12.03 3.64
CA ILE A 3 -5.95 11.06 4.73
C ILE A 3 -6.98 9.99 4.38
N ASN A 4 -6.69 8.77 4.76
CA ASN A 4 -7.52 7.57 4.56
C ASN A 4 -7.61 7.08 3.12
N LYS A 5 -6.80 7.63 2.24
CA LYS A 5 -6.70 7.10 0.87
C LYS A 5 -5.49 6.21 0.71
N ILE A 6 -5.56 5.33 -0.27
CA ILE A 6 -4.52 4.36 -0.56
C ILE A 6 -3.68 4.88 -1.72
N TYR A 7 -2.38 4.96 -1.51
CA TYR A 7 -1.44 5.51 -2.49
C TYR A 7 -0.36 4.50 -2.82
N THR A 8 0.14 4.63 -4.03
CA THR A 8 1.32 3.90 -4.49
C THR A 8 2.50 4.86 -4.49
N PHE A 9 3.59 4.41 -3.89
CA PHE A 9 4.82 5.19 -3.74
C PHE A 9 5.96 4.47 -4.44
N LYS A 10 6.70 5.19 -5.27
CA LYS A 10 7.95 4.68 -5.81
C LYS A 10 9.07 5.23 -4.95
N LEU A 11 9.82 4.35 -4.33
CA LEU A 11 10.90 4.76 -3.44
C LEU A 11 12.19 4.97 -4.22
N SER A 12 13.14 5.70 -3.64
CA SER A 12 14.42 5.96 -4.29
C SER A 12 15.23 4.67 -4.51
N SER A 13 14.93 3.62 -3.77
CA SER A 13 15.54 2.30 -3.99
C SER A 13 15.01 1.60 -5.24
N GLY A 14 13.95 2.11 -5.84
CA GLY A 14 13.26 1.46 -6.94
C GLY A 14 12.09 0.58 -6.49
N GLU A 15 11.95 0.36 -5.19
CA GLU A 15 10.85 -0.42 -4.65
C GLU A 15 9.54 0.34 -4.82
N GLU A 16 8.47 -0.40 -5.09
CA GLU A 16 7.13 0.18 -5.17
C GLU A 16 6.32 -0.28 -3.97
N LEU A 17 5.75 0.69 -3.28
CA LEU A 17 5.08 0.47 -1.99
C LEU A 17 3.64 0.94 -2.10
N ILE A 18 2.71 0.20 -1.52
CA ILE A 18 1.31 0.62 -1.41
C ILE A 18 0.95 0.72 0.06
N ALA A 19 0.31 1.80 0.45
CA ALA A 19 -0.09 1.99 1.84
C ALA A 19 -1.24 2.97 1.93
N LYS A 20 -1.98 2.87 3.04
CA LYS A 20 -3.05 3.80 3.35
C LYS A 20 -2.46 4.95 4.17
N VAL A 21 -2.67 6.17 3.73
CA VAL A 21 -2.21 7.35 4.47
C VAL A 21 -3.16 7.58 5.63
N THR A 22 -2.63 7.61 6.85
CA THR A 22 -3.46 7.80 8.05
C THR A 22 -3.26 9.17 8.66
N ASN A 23 -2.09 9.78 8.48
CA ASN A 23 -1.83 11.10 9.02
C ASN A 23 -0.64 11.74 8.31
N ARG A 24 -0.56 13.04 8.41
CA ARG A 24 0.54 13.81 7.84
C ARG A 24 1.15 14.62 8.98
N ILE A 25 2.40 14.28 9.32
CA ILE A 25 3.04 14.91 10.47
C ILE A 25 3.66 16.24 10.08
N ASP A 26 4.44 16.25 9.01
CA ASP A 26 5.05 17.47 8.47
C ASP A 26 5.39 17.25 7.01
N SER A 27 6.20 18.13 6.43
CA SER A 27 6.55 18.05 5.01
C SER A 27 7.43 16.84 4.68
N ASN A 28 8.02 16.19 5.67
CA ASN A 28 8.94 15.06 5.45
C ASN A 28 8.42 13.73 6.01
N ILE A 29 7.41 13.75 6.85
CA ILE A 29 6.96 12.56 7.59
C ILE A 29 5.49 12.31 7.34
N LEU A 30 5.21 11.11 6.89
CA LEU A 30 3.86 10.63 6.65
C LEU A 30 3.60 9.42 7.53
N LYS A 31 2.41 9.33 8.10
CA LYS A 31 1.98 8.10 8.79
C LYS A 31 1.12 7.30 7.84
N VAL A 32 1.43 6.02 7.74
CA VAL A 32 0.69 5.11 6.88
C VAL A 32 0.38 3.83 7.64
N SER A 33 -0.59 3.07 7.16
CA SER A 33 -0.90 1.77 7.72
C SER A 33 -0.79 0.71 6.64
N ASN A 34 -0.51 -0.52 7.05
CA ASN A 34 -0.46 -1.70 6.21
C ASN A 34 0.39 -1.52 4.94
N PRO A 35 1.65 -1.10 5.07
CA PRO A 35 2.50 -0.98 3.88
C PRO A 35 2.81 -2.33 3.29
N VAL A 36 2.61 -2.45 1.98
CA VAL A 36 2.94 -3.67 1.24
C VAL A 36 3.87 -3.31 0.11
N SER A 37 4.79 -4.21 -0.19
CA SER A 37 5.69 -4.06 -1.32
C SER A 37 5.13 -4.79 -2.52
N VAL A 38 5.27 -4.19 -3.68
CA VAL A 38 4.82 -4.78 -4.94
C VAL A 38 5.94 -5.64 -5.48
N ALA A 39 5.65 -6.92 -5.68
CA ALA A 39 6.64 -7.87 -6.20
C ALA A 39 6.13 -8.44 -7.51
N PRO A 40 6.78 -8.14 -8.63
CA PRO A 40 6.39 -8.75 -9.90
C PRO A 40 6.59 -10.26 -9.84
N ASN A 41 5.67 -11.00 -10.43
CA ASN A 41 5.84 -12.42 -10.64
C ASN A 41 5.50 -12.70 -12.10
N GLY A 42 5.70 -13.89 -12.58
CA GLY A 42 5.54 -14.19 -14.00
C GLY A 42 4.14 -14.00 -14.55
N LYS A 43 3.14 -13.76 -13.68
CA LYS A 43 1.74 -13.62 -14.09
C LYS A 43 1.14 -12.26 -13.72
N GLY A 44 1.95 -11.34 -13.25
CA GLY A 44 1.48 -10.03 -12.82
C GLY A 44 2.25 -9.57 -11.61
N ILE A 45 1.53 -9.12 -10.59
CA ILE A 45 2.17 -8.63 -9.38
C ILE A 45 1.64 -9.36 -8.16
N GLY A 46 2.50 -9.51 -7.16
CA GLY A 46 2.11 -9.95 -5.84
C GLY A 46 2.29 -8.81 -4.85
N LEU A 47 1.57 -8.87 -3.75
CA LEU A 47 1.68 -7.89 -2.67
C LEU A 47 2.16 -8.62 -1.44
N ILE A 48 3.29 -8.18 -0.89
CA ILE A 48 3.88 -8.78 0.32
C ILE A 48 4.06 -7.70 1.36
N PRO A 49 4.04 -8.04 2.66
CA PRO A 49 4.29 -7.03 3.69
C PRO A 49 5.65 -6.38 3.46
N SER A 50 5.71 -5.07 3.65
CA SER A 50 6.98 -4.33 3.50
C SER A 50 7.95 -4.65 4.61
N MET A 51 7.43 -5.03 5.78
CA MET A 51 8.23 -5.41 6.93
C MET A 51 7.62 -6.65 7.55
N PHE A 52 8.46 -7.57 7.99
CA PHE A 52 8.00 -8.84 8.54
C PHE A 52 8.01 -8.89 10.07
N THR A 53 8.70 -7.97 10.70
CA THR A 53 8.88 -8.00 12.15
C THR A 53 8.25 -6.82 12.87
N ALA A 54 7.61 -5.90 12.12
CA ALA A 54 6.96 -4.75 12.71
C ALA A 54 5.45 -4.98 12.75
N ASP A 55 4.79 -4.29 13.68
CA ASP A 55 3.33 -4.28 13.73
C ASP A 55 2.83 -3.30 12.68
N ILE A 56 2.50 -3.80 11.50
CA ILE A 56 2.08 -2.97 10.39
C ILE A 56 0.57 -2.70 10.39
N ASP A 57 -0.18 -3.30 11.31
CA ASP A 57 -1.60 -3.01 11.45
C ASP A 57 -1.82 -1.64 12.08
N GLY A 58 -0.86 -1.17 12.84
CA GLY A 58 -0.87 0.18 13.36
C GLY A 58 -0.24 1.15 12.39
N GLU A 59 -0.04 2.37 12.84
CA GLU A 59 0.63 3.38 12.01
C GLU A 59 2.13 3.15 11.99
N VAL A 60 2.72 3.26 10.81
CA VAL A 60 4.17 3.26 10.65
C VAL A 60 4.57 4.57 9.98
N THR A 61 5.82 4.95 10.12
CA THR A 61 6.33 6.20 9.61
C THR A 61 6.98 5.99 8.25
N LEU A 62 6.57 6.80 7.29
CA LEU A 62 7.19 6.83 5.97
C LEU A 62 7.91 8.16 5.80
N ASN A 63 9.19 8.08 5.45
CA ASN A 63 9.99 9.27 5.18
C ASN A 63 9.78 9.68 3.71
N ILE A 64 9.11 10.81 3.51
CA ILE A 64 8.76 11.28 2.16
C ILE A 64 10.01 11.59 1.33
N ASN A 65 11.13 11.87 1.96
CA ASN A 65 12.37 12.15 1.22
C ASN A 65 12.86 10.95 0.40
N ASN A 66 12.39 9.74 0.71
CA ASN A 66 12.72 8.55 -0.05
C ASN A 66 11.70 8.22 -1.12
N VAL A 67 10.69 9.06 -1.30
CA VAL A 67 9.65 8.86 -2.32
C VAL A 67 9.98 9.72 -3.53
N THR A 68 10.11 9.11 -4.68
CA THR A 68 10.37 9.83 -5.93
C THR A 68 9.11 10.18 -6.67
N ILE A 69 8.12 9.29 -6.64
CA ILE A 69 6.83 9.47 -7.32
C ILE A 69 5.75 8.87 -6.44
N TYR A 70 4.58 9.49 -6.40
CA TYR A 70 3.43 8.86 -5.77
C TYR A 70 2.18 9.20 -6.57
N ALA A 71 1.17 8.33 -6.44
CA ALA A 71 -0.13 8.52 -7.10
C ALA A 71 -1.16 7.68 -6.35
N GLU A 72 -2.43 7.98 -6.57
CA GLU A 72 -3.48 7.09 -6.06
C GLU A 72 -3.32 5.72 -6.70
N THR A 73 -3.57 4.68 -5.91
CA THR A 73 -3.44 3.31 -6.39
C THR A 73 -4.54 3.01 -7.40
N ASP A 74 -4.16 2.30 -8.46
CA ASP A 74 -5.11 1.81 -9.45
C ASP A 74 -6.22 1.00 -8.79
N GLU A 75 -7.45 1.14 -9.28
CA GLU A 75 -8.63 0.53 -8.64
C GLU A 75 -8.52 -0.98 -8.49
N SER A 76 -8.07 -1.68 -9.52
CA SER A 76 -7.97 -3.14 -9.45
C SER A 76 -6.91 -3.59 -8.46
N VAL A 77 -5.84 -2.84 -8.33
CA VAL A 77 -4.77 -3.11 -7.36
C VAL A 77 -5.26 -2.75 -5.96
N LYS A 78 -6.04 -1.69 -5.82
CA LYS A 78 -6.59 -1.28 -4.53
C LYS A 78 -7.47 -2.39 -3.94
N VAL A 79 -8.29 -3.04 -4.75
CA VAL A 79 -9.11 -4.16 -4.30
C VAL A 79 -8.22 -5.28 -3.75
N LYS A 80 -7.17 -5.63 -4.47
CA LYS A 80 -6.25 -6.66 -4.02
C LYS A 80 -5.54 -6.25 -2.73
N TYR A 81 -5.15 -4.99 -2.63
CA TYR A 81 -4.51 -4.47 -1.42
C TYR A 81 -5.43 -4.60 -0.21
N ILE A 82 -6.70 -4.24 -0.36
CA ILE A 82 -7.66 -4.34 0.74
C ILE A 82 -7.82 -5.80 1.16
N GLU A 83 -7.90 -6.72 0.20
CA GLU A 83 -8.04 -8.14 0.50
C GLU A 83 -6.85 -8.68 1.30
N VAL A 84 -5.62 -8.35 0.87
CA VAL A 84 -4.45 -8.92 1.54
C VAL A 84 -4.17 -8.27 2.88
N THR A 85 -4.60 -7.03 3.10
CA THR A 85 -4.32 -6.32 4.35
C THR A 85 -5.41 -6.49 5.39
N THR A 86 -6.64 -6.77 4.97
CA THR A 86 -7.76 -6.92 5.92
C THR A 86 -8.22 -8.36 6.05
N GLY A 87 -7.87 -9.23 5.11
CA GLY A 87 -8.38 -10.58 5.06
C GLY A 87 -9.84 -10.66 4.62
N ILE A 88 -10.41 -9.54 4.20
CA ILE A 88 -11.80 -9.48 3.77
C ILE A 88 -11.85 -9.49 2.26
N THR A 89 -12.65 -10.38 1.70
CA THR A 89 -12.89 -10.41 0.27
C THR A 89 -13.75 -9.23 -0.12
N VAL A 90 -13.24 -8.37 -0.99
CA VAL A 90 -13.98 -7.21 -1.45
C VAL A 90 -15.00 -7.65 -2.49
N PRO A 91 -16.29 -7.39 -2.27
CA PRO A 91 -17.31 -7.83 -3.23
C PRO A 91 -17.11 -7.12 -4.57
N ASP A 92 -17.02 -7.90 -5.61
CA ASP A 92 -17.16 -7.41 -6.96
C ASP A 92 -17.69 -8.56 -7.77
N LYS A 93 -17.95 -8.32 -9.03
CA LYS A 93 -18.61 -9.31 -9.86
C LYS A 93 -17.85 -10.60 -10.05
N LYS A 94 -16.57 -10.61 -9.88
CA LYS A 94 -15.79 -11.81 -10.07
C LYS A 94 -15.76 -12.68 -8.87
N ILE A 95 -15.87 -12.10 -7.73
CA ILE A 95 -15.75 -12.82 -6.48
C ILE A 95 -16.92 -13.71 -6.27
N LEU A 96 -18.02 -13.38 -6.85
CA LEU A 96 -19.24 -14.15 -6.70
C LEU A 96 -19.12 -15.56 -7.22
N VAL A 97 -18.10 -15.79 -7.99
CA VAL A 97 -17.87 -17.10 -8.56
C VAL A 97 -17.22 -18.03 -7.56
N GLY A 98 -16.46 -17.47 -6.71
CA GLY A 98 -15.64 -18.22 -5.79
C GLY A 98 -16.38 -18.90 -4.71
#